data_9d57ec3f36047b2fc36cc36b7208fb4e
#
_entry.id   9d57ec3f36047b2fc36cc36b7208fb4e
#
_cell.length_a   1.000
_cell.length_b   1.000
_cell.length_c   1.000
_cell.angle_alpha   90.00
_cell.angle_beta   90.00
_cell.angle_gamma   90.00
#
_symmetry.space_group_name_H-M   'P 1'
#
loop_
_entity.id
_entity.type
_entity.pdbx_description
1 polymer ?
#
loop_
_entity_poly.entity_id
_entity_poly.type
_entity_poly.pdbx_seq_one_letter_code
_entity_poly.pdbx_strand_id
1 'polypeptide(L)'
;MMAMDDGFERTYPEIDDWTDSRELLAHARKQADERKLDDVFIVDIDSHISDGGNWPEIMDYVEDPVIREAASAFGDGSKRGAFLNGTNGLQWQNVWGRIPHGQGLKEPVEAGDLSRETVLARRCIDQMGLDYQVMFPNAMLFLGMHPVREMEIHLATAYNRWLVERVLPEDSRIKAMMYLPFNNPEEAEATVKRFLTV
;
A
#
# COMPACT_ATOMS: atom_id res chain seq x y z
N MET A 1 25.42 26.46 -4.06
CA MET A 1 24.28 26.37 -5.00
C MET A 1 23.16 27.17 -4.33
N MET A 2 22.94 28.42 -4.76
CA MET A 2 21.92 29.30 -4.20
C MET A 2 20.57 28.75 -4.66
N ALA A 3 19.67 28.45 -3.70
CA ALA A 3 18.28 28.23 -4.01
C ALA A 3 17.74 29.53 -4.63
N MET A 4 17.19 29.47 -5.83
CA MET A 4 16.43 30.57 -6.39
C MET A 4 15.17 30.71 -5.52
N ASP A 5 15.08 31.81 -4.78
CA ASP A 5 13.83 32.26 -4.19
C ASP A 5 12.94 32.72 -5.36
N ASP A 6 12.00 31.87 -5.74
CA ASP A 6 11.07 32.14 -6.84
C ASP A 6 9.90 33.06 -6.43
N GLY A 7 9.95 33.62 -5.20
CA GLY A 7 8.95 34.55 -4.71
C GLY A 7 7.56 33.94 -4.52
N PHE A 8 7.44 32.62 -4.58
CA PHE A 8 6.20 31.92 -4.38
C PHE A 8 5.99 31.68 -2.87
N GLU A 9 5.12 32.45 -2.27
CA GLU A 9 4.64 32.21 -0.89
C GLU A 9 3.78 30.94 -0.94
N ARG A 10 4.36 29.81 -0.56
CA ARG A 10 3.65 28.52 -0.51
C ARG A 10 2.81 28.50 0.76
N THR A 11 1.52 28.79 0.62
CA THR A 11 0.55 28.49 1.68
C THR A 11 0.18 27.02 1.58
N TYR A 12 0.60 26.24 2.56
CA TYR A 12 0.16 24.84 2.69
C TYR A 12 -1.15 24.80 3.50
N PRO A 13 -2.16 24.03 3.06
CA PRO A 13 -3.34 23.80 3.87
C PRO A 13 -2.94 23.06 5.16
N GLU A 14 -3.65 23.31 6.23
CA GLU A 14 -3.54 22.51 7.44
C GLU A 14 -4.08 21.11 7.15
N ILE A 15 -3.25 20.09 7.36
CA ILE A 15 -3.56 18.71 7.04
C ILE A 15 -3.73 17.92 8.34
N ASP A 16 -4.87 17.25 8.48
CA ASP A 16 -5.17 16.33 9.57
C ASP A 16 -5.53 14.93 9.03
N ASP A 17 -5.85 14.00 9.93
CA ASP A 17 -6.23 12.63 9.58
C ASP A 17 -7.49 12.54 8.70
N TRP A 18 -8.33 13.57 8.67
CA TRP A 18 -9.62 13.61 8.00
C TRP A 18 -9.62 14.48 6.75
N THR A 19 -8.49 15.08 6.43
CA THR A 19 -8.37 15.93 5.24
C THR A 19 -8.76 15.16 4.00
N ASP A 20 -9.64 15.75 3.20
CA ASP A 20 -10.08 15.15 1.93
C ASP A 20 -8.94 15.23 0.90
N SER A 21 -8.47 14.07 0.44
CA SER A 21 -7.41 14.00 -0.55
C SER A 21 -7.77 14.73 -1.85
N ARG A 22 -9.06 14.85 -2.20
CA ARG A 22 -9.49 15.58 -3.39
C ARG A 22 -9.16 17.07 -3.31
N GLU A 23 -9.21 17.67 -2.12
CA GLU A 23 -8.83 19.07 -1.92
C GLU A 23 -7.32 19.24 -2.12
N LEU A 24 -6.52 18.33 -1.57
CA LEU A 24 -5.06 18.34 -1.75
C LEU A 24 -4.68 18.10 -3.22
N LEU A 25 -5.33 17.12 -3.84
CA LEU A 25 -5.05 16.73 -5.21
C LEU A 25 -5.54 17.76 -6.24
N ALA A 26 -6.51 18.59 -5.92
CA ALA A 26 -6.95 19.69 -6.80
C ALA A 26 -5.80 20.67 -7.11
N HIS A 27 -4.93 20.92 -6.15
CA HIS A 27 -3.72 21.71 -6.38
C HIS A 27 -2.71 20.99 -7.28
N ALA A 28 -2.56 19.67 -7.09
CA ALA A 28 -1.70 18.85 -7.93
C ALA A 28 -2.17 18.87 -9.40
N ARG A 29 -3.49 18.72 -9.66
CA ARG A 29 -4.03 18.79 -11.02
C ARG A 29 -3.72 20.11 -11.70
N LYS A 30 -3.93 21.23 -11.00
CA LYS A 30 -3.58 22.54 -11.53
C LYS A 30 -2.10 22.64 -11.95
N GLN A 31 -1.20 22.12 -11.11
CA GLN A 31 0.23 22.12 -11.44
C GLN A 31 0.55 21.17 -12.60
N ALA A 32 -0.10 20.02 -12.69
CA ALA A 32 0.07 19.08 -13.79
C ALA A 32 -0.33 19.72 -15.14
N ASP A 33 -1.47 20.42 -15.16
CA ASP A 33 -1.93 21.16 -16.34
C ASP A 33 -0.96 22.27 -16.74
N GLU A 34 -0.53 23.10 -15.80
CA GLU A 34 0.42 24.19 -16.03
C GLU A 34 1.76 23.70 -16.58
N ARG A 35 2.20 22.53 -16.13
CA ARG A 35 3.48 21.91 -16.54
C ARG A 35 3.32 20.93 -17.71
N LYS A 36 2.11 20.71 -18.19
CA LYS A 36 1.79 19.78 -19.27
C LYS A 36 2.29 18.37 -18.97
N LEU A 37 2.05 17.89 -17.75
CA LEU A 37 2.51 16.56 -17.34
C LEU A 37 1.81 15.45 -18.13
N ASP A 38 0.59 15.67 -18.62
CA ASP A 38 -0.12 14.73 -19.48
C ASP A 38 0.59 14.46 -20.83
N ASP A 39 1.56 15.33 -21.23
CA ASP A 39 2.40 15.12 -22.41
C ASP A 39 3.65 14.26 -22.10
N VAL A 40 3.85 13.86 -20.84
CA VAL A 40 5.04 13.13 -20.37
C VAL A 40 4.60 11.81 -19.78
N PHE A 41 5.21 10.70 -20.21
CA PHE A 41 4.95 9.40 -19.62
C PHE A 41 5.55 9.31 -18.21
N ILE A 42 4.69 9.18 -17.19
CA ILE A 42 5.07 9.22 -15.77
C ILE A 42 4.59 7.95 -15.07
N VAL A 43 5.50 7.26 -14.44
CA VAL A 43 5.22 6.09 -13.60
C VAL A 43 5.65 6.37 -12.16
N ASP A 44 4.69 6.32 -11.24
CA ASP A 44 5.00 6.31 -9.80
C ASP A 44 5.38 4.89 -9.39
N ILE A 45 6.62 4.72 -8.94
CA ILE A 45 7.19 3.41 -8.56
C ILE A 45 7.35 3.23 -7.05
N ASP A 46 6.76 4.09 -6.25
CA ASP A 46 6.89 4.07 -4.78
C ASP A 46 5.56 4.35 -4.07
N SER A 47 4.48 3.89 -4.65
CA SER A 47 3.17 3.96 -4.02
C SER A 47 2.96 2.82 -3.04
N HIS A 48 2.14 3.05 -2.03
CA HIS A 48 1.82 2.05 -1.03
C HIS A 48 0.33 1.74 -0.99
N ILE A 49 0.00 0.44 -0.87
CA ILE A 49 -1.36 -0.02 -0.66
C ILE A 49 -1.62 -0.23 0.83
N SER A 50 -2.80 0.17 1.31
CA SER A 50 -3.19 -0.03 2.72
C SER A 50 -3.69 -1.47 2.96
N ASP A 51 -2.81 -2.44 2.79
CA ASP A 51 -3.10 -3.86 3.10
C ASP A 51 -3.57 -4.04 4.54
N GLY A 52 -3.02 -3.26 5.48
CA GLY A 52 -3.49 -3.21 6.85
C GLY A 52 -4.95 -2.74 6.99
N GLY A 53 -5.40 -1.80 6.17
CA GLY A 53 -6.80 -1.34 6.12
C GLY A 53 -7.75 -2.41 5.56
N ASN A 54 -7.26 -3.23 4.64
CA ASN A 54 -8.00 -4.30 3.99
C ASN A 54 -7.77 -5.69 4.63
N TRP A 55 -7.22 -5.72 5.84
CA TRP A 55 -6.87 -6.96 6.53
C TRP A 55 -8.00 -8.00 6.59
N PRO A 56 -9.23 -7.64 6.96
CA PRO A 56 -10.33 -8.61 6.98
C PRO A 56 -10.55 -9.28 5.62
N GLU A 57 -10.53 -8.50 4.54
CA GLU A 57 -10.70 -9.00 3.18
C GLU A 57 -9.54 -9.91 2.75
N ILE A 58 -8.30 -9.55 3.08
CA ILE A 58 -7.13 -10.39 2.82
C ILE A 58 -7.23 -11.71 3.57
N MET A 59 -7.76 -11.71 4.80
CA MET A 59 -7.93 -12.92 5.61
C MET A 59 -8.91 -13.91 4.98
N ASP A 60 -9.87 -13.46 4.19
CA ASP A 60 -10.79 -14.35 3.46
C ASP A 60 -10.06 -15.20 2.40
N TYR A 61 -8.91 -14.75 1.93
CA TYR A 61 -8.05 -15.48 1.00
C TYR A 61 -7.08 -16.47 1.66
N VAL A 62 -6.97 -16.47 2.99
CA VAL A 62 -6.12 -17.44 3.71
C VAL A 62 -6.81 -18.81 3.71
N GLU A 63 -6.18 -19.79 3.07
CA GLU A 63 -6.75 -21.14 2.89
C GLU A 63 -6.67 -21.97 4.17
N ASP A 64 -5.57 -21.86 4.92
CA ASP A 64 -5.40 -22.60 6.17
C ASP A 64 -6.25 -22.00 7.30
N PRO A 65 -7.19 -22.76 7.90
CA PRO A 65 -8.10 -22.23 8.91
C PRO A 65 -7.41 -21.87 10.22
N VAL A 66 -6.30 -22.52 10.57
CA VAL A 66 -5.55 -22.22 11.80
C VAL A 66 -4.79 -20.91 11.64
N ILE A 67 -4.15 -20.74 10.49
CA ILE A 67 -3.46 -19.50 10.14
C ILE A 67 -4.47 -18.35 10.05
N ARG A 68 -5.61 -18.57 9.39
CA ARG A 68 -6.68 -17.58 9.28
C ARG A 68 -7.16 -17.10 10.64
N GLU A 69 -7.49 -18.04 11.55
CA GLU A 69 -7.93 -17.71 12.90
C GLU A 69 -6.86 -16.94 13.68
N ALA A 70 -5.62 -17.44 13.67
CA ALA A 70 -4.51 -16.77 14.34
C ALA A 70 -4.27 -15.36 13.80
N ALA A 71 -4.28 -15.17 12.48
CA ALA A 71 -4.07 -13.86 11.85
C ALA A 71 -5.26 -12.92 12.04
N SER A 72 -6.50 -13.44 12.03
CA SER A 72 -7.73 -12.65 12.23
C SER A 72 -7.86 -12.13 13.66
N ALA A 73 -7.32 -12.84 14.66
CA ALA A 73 -7.31 -12.37 16.03
C ALA A 73 -6.58 -11.04 16.23
N PHE A 74 -5.76 -10.64 15.27
CA PHE A 74 -5.05 -9.36 15.24
C PHE A 74 -5.72 -8.33 14.33
N GLY A 75 -6.99 -8.51 14.01
CA GLY A 75 -7.76 -7.70 13.05
C GLY A 75 -7.96 -6.23 13.45
N ASP A 76 -7.71 -5.84 14.69
CA ASP A 76 -7.65 -4.43 15.05
C ASP A 76 -6.29 -3.82 14.65
N GLY A 77 -6.32 -2.66 14.03
CA GLY A 77 -5.13 -2.02 13.45
C GLY A 77 -3.97 -1.79 14.42
N SER A 78 -4.22 -1.78 15.74
CA SER A 78 -3.20 -1.51 16.76
C SER A 78 -2.28 -2.71 17.00
N LYS A 79 -2.75 -3.92 16.72
CA LYS A 79 -2.03 -5.17 17.00
C LYS A 79 -1.37 -5.79 15.77
N ARG A 80 -1.78 -5.38 14.57
CA ARG A 80 -1.28 -5.94 13.30
C ARG A 80 0.22 -5.85 13.14
N GLY A 81 0.80 -4.70 13.45
CA GLY A 81 2.24 -4.53 13.41
C GLY A 81 2.98 -5.52 14.29
N ALA A 82 2.51 -5.74 15.51
CA ALA A 82 3.09 -6.70 16.44
C ALA A 82 2.97 -8.15 15.91
N PHE A 83 1.84 -8.50 15.31
CA PHE A 83 1.64 -9.82 14.73
C PHE A 83 2.56 -10.07 13.53
N LEU A 84 2.57 -9.17 12.56
CA LEU A 84 3.36 -9.32 11.34
C LEU A 84 4.86 -9.34 11.59
N ASN A 85 5.31 -8.64 12.60
CA ASN A 85 6.73 -8.55 12.92
C ASN A 85 7.22 -9.62 13.90
N GLY A 86 6.34 -10.26 14.65
CA GLY A 86 6.70 -11.28 15.65
C GLY A 86 7.72 -10.85 16.72
N THR A 87 8.23 -9.63 16.62
CA THR A 87 9.32 -9.11 17.45
C THR A 87 9.09 -7.65 17.79
N ASN A 88 8.44 -7.41 18.91
CA ASN A 88 8.17 -6.05 19.40
C ASN A 88 9.41 -5.17 19.66
N GLY A 89 10.61 -5.73 19.58
CA GLY A 89 11.83 -5.03 19.90
C GLY A 89 12.59 -4.45 18.69
N LEU A 90 12.60 -5.14 17.57
CA LEU A 90 13.45 -4.77 16.43
C LEU A 90 12.96 -3.56 15.65
N GLN A 91 11.65 -3.34 15.59
CA GLN A 91 11.06 -2.17 14.92
C GLN A 91 11.45 -0.83 15.54
N TRP A 92 11.83 -0.86 16.79
CA TRP A 92 12.09 0.34 17.58
C TRP A 92 13.57 0.69 17.68
N GLN A 93 14.45 -0.16 17.15
CA GLN A 93 15.88 0.10 17.07
C GLN A 93 16.22 0.99 15.87
N ASN A 94 15.40 1.98 15.61
CA ASN A 94 15.72 2.96 14.60
C ASN A 94 16.72 3.96 15.20
N VAL A 95 17.98 3.80 14.86
CA VAL A 95 19.08 4.68 15.31
C VAL A 95 18.91 6.14 14.83
N TRP A 96 18.04 6.37 13.87
CA TRP A 96 17.73 7.69 13.29
C TRP A 96 16.56 8.40 13.96
N GLY A 97 16.02 7.82 15.04
CA GLY A 97 14.79 8.29 15.64
C GLY A 97 13.55 7.73 14.91
N ARG A 98 12.46 7.73 15.62
CA ARG A 98 11.19 7.26 15.10
C ARG A 98 10.61 8.30 14.15
N ILE A 99 10.55 7.97 12.88
CA ILE A 99 9.65 8.68 11.98
C ILE A 99 8.26 8.07 12.24
N PRO A 100 7.32 8.82 12.83
CA PRO A 100 5.95 8.34 12.87
C PRO A 100 5.46 8.28 11.43
N HIS A 101 5.37 7.08 10.88
CA HIS A 101 4.53 6.88 9.72
C HIS A 101 3.13 7.18 10.21
N GLY A 102 2.61 8.33 9.84
CA GLY A 102 1.24 8.71 10.14
C GLY A 102 0.31 7.59 9.69
N GLN A 103 -0.73 7.38 10.42
CA GLN A 103 -1.82 6.56 9.91
C GLN A 103 -2.28 7.25 8.63
N GLY A 104 -2.48 6.48 7.56
CA GLY A 104 -2.97 7.04 6.31
C GLY A 104 -4.28 7.81 6.55
N LEU A 105 -4.56 8.75 5.68
CA LEU A 105 -5.76 9.57 5.74
C LEU A 105 -7.00 8.71 5.96
N LYS A 106 -7.83 9.10 6.90
CA LYS A 106 -9.10 8.42 7.26
C LYS A 106 -10.27 8.96 6.48
N GLU A 107 -10.01 9.61 5.35
CA GLU A 107 -11.07 10.16 4.53
C GLU A 107 -12.08 9.08 4.13
N PRO A 108 -13.38 9.38 4.16
CA PRO A 108 -14.39 8.47 3.67
C PRO A 108 -14.29 8.33 2.16
N VAL A 109 -14.39 7.09 1.69
CA VAL A 109 -14.58 6.78 0.28
C VAL A 109 -16.03 6.35 0.11
N GLU A 110 -16.69 6.88 -0.90
CA GLU A 110 -18.07 6.52 -1.21
C GLU A 110 -18.19 5.02 -1.45
N ALA A 111 -19.24 4.41 -0.90
CA ALA A 111 -19.52 3.00 -1.13
C ALA A 111 -19.79 2.77 -2.61
N GLY A 112 -19.11 1.80 -3.19
CA GLY A 112 -19.21 1.45 -4.60
C GLY A 112 -18.66 0.05 -4.85
N ASP A 113 -18.61 -0.34 -6.11
CA ASP A 113 -18.14 -1.68 -6.53
C ASP A 113 -16.60 -1.79 -6.45
N LEU A 114 -15.90 -0.65 -6.47
CA LEU A 114 -14.45 -0.60 -6.43
C LEU A 114 -13.92 -0.68 -4.98
N SER A 115 -12.76 -1.27 -4.83
CA SER A 115 -12.04 -1.23 -3.56
C SER A 115 -11.66 0.20 -3.20
N ARG A 116 -11.59 0.47 -1.89
CA ARG A 116 -11.13 1.78 -1.39
C ARG A 116 -9.78 2.16 -1.98
N GLU A 117 -8.87 1.21 -2.07
CA GLU A 117 -7.51 1.41 -2.57
C GLU A 117 -7.52 1.83 -4.05
N THR A 118 -8.35 1.20 -4.86
CA THR A 118 -8.51 1.59 -6.27
C THR A 118 -9.07 2.99 -6.42
N VAL A 119 -10.06 3.37 -5.60
CA VAL A 119 -10.63 4.73 -5.65
C VAL A 119 -9.56 5.77 -5.31
N LEU A 120 -8.78 5.55 -4.26
CA LEU A 120 -7.71 6.48 -3.86
C LEU A 120 -6.59 6.54 -4.90
N ALA A 121 -6.18 5.37 -5.44
CA ALA A 121 -5.19 5.32 -6.50
C ALA A 121 -5.62 6.09 -7.75
N ARG A 122 -6.86 5.92 -8.19
CA ARG A 122 -7.41 6.68 -9.32
C ARG A 122 -7.37 8.18 -9.09
N ARG A 123 -7.72 8.64 -7.87
CA ARG A 123 -7.61 10.06 -7.53
C ARG A 123 -6.19 10.57 -7.72
N CYS A 124 -5.19 9.83 -7.25
CA CYS A 124 -3.79 10.20 -7.42
C CYS A 124 -3.38 10.19 -8.89
N ILE A 125 -3.64 9.10 -9.60
CA ILE A 125 -3.31 8.94 -11.02
C ILE A 125 -3.87 10.10 -11.84
N ASP A 126 -5.18 10.36 -11.71
CA ASP A 126 -5.88 11.35 -12.52
C ASP A 126 -5.47 12.80 -12.17
N GLN A 127 -5.24 13.09 -10.89
CA GLN A 127 -4.94 14.45 -10.44
C GLN A 127 -3.45 14.82 -10.55
N MET A 128 -2.57 13.84 -10.52
CA MET A 128 -1.12 14.09 -10.62
C MET A 128 -0.59 13.92 -12.06
N GLY A 129 -1.42 13.47 -13.00
CA GLY A 129 -1.01 13.21 -14.38
C GLY A 129 -0.09 12.00 -14.48
N LEU A 130 -0.39 10.92 -13.75
CA LEU A 130 0.37 9.67 -13.80
C LEU A 130 -0.22 8.73 -14.85
N ASP A 131 0.62 8.00 -15.56
CA ASP A 131 0.20 6.93 -16.46
C ASP A 131 0.02 5.61 -15.74
N TYR A 132 0.94 5.30 -14.80
CA TYR A 132 0.91 4.09 -14.00
C TYR A 132 1.33 4.37 -12.56
N GLN A 133 0.80 3.54 -11.66
CA GLN A 133 1.16 3.53 -10.26
C GLN A 133 1.52 2.10 -9.84
N VAL A 134 2.73 1.91 -9.30
CA VAL A 134 3.22 0.61 -8.81
C VAL A 134 3.11 0.60 -7.29
N MET A 135 2.26 -0.28 -6.76
CA MET A 135 1.94 -0.36 -5.35
C MET A 135 2.76 -1.41 -4.62
N PHE A 136 3.32 -1.02 -3.50
CA PHE A 136 3.97 -1.89 -2.53
C PHE A 136 3.04 -2.15 -1.34
N PRO A 137 3.15 -3.31 -0.69
CA PRO A 137 2.46 -3.52 0.58
C PRO A 137 2.99 -2.56 1.64
N ASN A 138 2.17 -2.21 2.61
CA ASN A 138 2.59 -1.38 3.74
C ASN A 138 2.84 -2.22 5.00
N ALA A 139 1.81 -2.85 5.55
CA ALA A 139 1.96 -3.72 6.73
C ALA A 139 2.72 -5.01 6.41
N MET A 140 2.51 -5.58 5.23
CA MET A 140 3.16 -6.81 4.79
C MET A 140 4.67 -6.65 4.52
N LEU A 141 5.21 -5.44 4.43
CA LEU A 141 6.67 -5.22 4.30
C LEU A 141 7.49 -5.94 5.39
N PHE A 142 6.90 -6.12 6.55
CA PHE A 142 7.56 -6.75 7.69
C PHE A 142 7.31 -8.25 7.81
N LEU A 143 6.51 -8.83 6.93
CA LEU A 143 6.10 -10.24 7.03
C LEU A 143 7.28 -11.21 7.01
N GLY A 144 8.33 -10.93 6.25
CA GLY A 144 9.56 -11.71 6.21
C GLY A 144 10.35 -11.74 7.53
N MET A 145 9.99 -10.89 8.49
CA MET A 145 10.55 -10.92 9.85
C MET A 145 9.75 -11.81 10.81
N HIS A 146 8.64 -12.39 10.36
CA HIS A 146 7.81 -13.25 11.20
C HIS A 146 8.55 -14.55 11.53
N PRO A 147 8.59 -14.96 12.84
CA PRO A 147 9.37 -16.13 13.24
C PRO A 147 8.77 -17.47 12.78
N VAL A 148 7.48 -17.48 12.43
CA VAL A 148 6.77 -18.67 11.95
C VAL A 148 6.68 -18.61 10.44
N ARG A 149 7.41 -19.50 9.75
CA ARG A 149 7.51 -19.52 8.29
C ARG A 149 6.18 -19.76 7.59
N GLU A 150 5.33 -20.59 8.17
CA GLU A 150 3.99 -20.88 7.66
C GLU A 150 3.14 -19.62 7.57
N MET A 151 3.28 -18.71 8.53
CA MET A 151 2.61 -17.39 8.47
C MET A 151 3.04 -16.59 7.25
N GLU A 152 4.34 -16.53 6.98
CA GLU A 152 4.86 -15.84 5.80
C GLU A 152 4.27 -16.42 4.50
N ILE A 153 4.27 -17.75 4.36
CA ILE A 153 3.79 -18.43 3.16
C ILE A 153 2.31 -18.17 2.92
N HIS A 154 1.48 -18.42 3.93
CA HIS A 154 0.02 -18.31 3.80
C HIS A 154 -0.44 -16.87 3.61
N LEU A 155 0.16 -15.92 4.32
CA LEU A 155 -0.18 -14.51 4.19
C LEU A 155 0.32 -13.92 2.88
N ALA A 156 1.52 -14.29 2.42
CA ALA A 156 2.02 -13.92 1.09
C ALA A 156 1.08 -14.40 -0.02
N THR A 157 0.65 -15.65 0.06
CA THR A 157 -0.31 -16.24 -0.89
C THR A 157 -1.65 -15.51 -0.87
N ALA A 158 -2.21 -15.27 0.30
CA ALA A 158 -3.48 -14.57 0.47
C ALA A 158 -3.42 -13.13 -0.08
N TYR A 159 -2.36 -12.40 0.25
CA TYR A 159 -2.14 -11.06 -0.27
C TYR A 159 -2.03 -11.02 -1.79
N ASN A 160 -1.23 -11.90 -2.38
CA ASN A 160 -1.09 -11.95 -3.84
C ASN A 160 -2.39 -12.32 -4.54
N ARG A 161 -3.18 -13.25 -3.98
CA ARG A 161 -4.51 -13.58 -4.51
C ARG A 161 -5.46 -12.39 -4.42
N TRP A 162 -5.53 -11.73 -3.28
CA TRP A 162 -6.33 -10.54 -3.10
C TRP A 162 -5.98 -9.46 -4.12
N LEU A 163 -4.68 -9.20 -4.37
CA LEU A 163 -4.25 -8.26 -5.41
C LEU A 163 -4.77 -8.66 -6.79
N VAL A 164 -4.54 -9.91 -7.20
CA VAL A 164 -4.87 -10.38 -8.56
C VAL A 164 -6.39 -10.49 -8.77
N GLU A 165 -7.12 -10.95 -7.76
CA GLU A 165 -8.55 -11.20 -7.88
C GLU A 165 -9.42 -9.97 -7.59
N ARG A 166 -8.92 -9.04 -6.76
CA ARG A 166 -9.72 -7.91 -6.28
C ARG A 166 -9.22 -6.54 -6.74
N VAL A 167 -7.93 -6.26 -6.68
CA VAL A 167 -7.40 -4.89 -6.89
C VAL A 167 -7.01 -4.65 -8.35
N LEU A 168 -6.14 -5.49 -8.90
CA LEU A 168 -5.57 -5.28 -10.23
C LEU A 168 -6.59 -5.29 -11.38
N PRO A 169 -7.69 -6.07 -11.33
CA PRO A 169 -8.70 -6.04 -12.38
C PRO A 169 -9.51 -4.74 -12.46
N GLU A 170 -9.52 -3.95 -11.37
CA GLU A 170 -10.34 -2.74 -11.29
C GLU A 170 -9.79 -1.56 -12.09
N ASP A 171 -8.47 -1.47 -12.25
CA ASP A 171 -7.85 -0.43 -13.10
C ASP A 171 -6.49 -0.90 -13.65
N SER A 172 -6.37 -0.95 -14.96
CA SER A 172 -5.16 -1.41 -15.65
C SER A 172 -3.92 -0.54 -15.44
N ARG A 173 -4.09 0.69 -14.95
CA ARG A 173 -3.00 1.62 -14.61
C ARG A 173 -2.37 1.31 -13.27
N ILE A 174 -3.06 0.53 -12.43
CA ILE A 174 -2.54 0.06 -11.16
C ILE A 174 -1.71 -1.20 -11.42
N LYS A 175 -0.48 -1.20 -10.93
CA LYS A 175 0.41 -2.35 -10.86
C LYS A 175 0.73 -2.60 -9.40
N ALA A 176 1.11 -3.82 -9.05
CA ALA A 176 1.50 -4.12 -7.68
C ALA A 176 2.70 -5.05 -7.65
N MET A 177 3.46 -4.95 -6.57
CA MET A 177 4.57 -5.85 -6.32
C MET A 177 4.04 -7.13 -5.66
N MET A 178 4.36 -8.27 -6.29
CA MET A 178 4.11 -9.58 -5.72
C MET A 178 4.95 -9.75 -4.45
N TYR A 179 4.35 -10.23 -3.37
CA TYR A 179 5.11 -10.61 -2.19
C TYR A 179 5.62 -12.04 -2.33
N LEU A 180 6.91 -12.22 -2.14
CA LEU A 180 7.56 -13.54 -2.14
C LEU A 180 7.91 -13.95 -0.71
N PRO A 181 7.63 -15.19 -0.29
CA PRO A 181 8.04 -15.70 1.03
C PRO A 181 9.56 -15.96 1.06
N PHE A 182 10.35 -14.92 1.32
CA PHE A 182 11.82 -14.92 1.18
C PHE A 182 12.52 -15.92 2.09
N ASN A 183 11.92 -16.27 3.24
CA ASN A 183 12.50 -17.27 4.14
C ASN A 183 12.26 -18.71 3.66
N ASN A 184 11.53 -18.88 2.55
CA ASN A 184 11.21 -20.18 1.97
C ASN A 184 11.39 -20.14 0.45
N PRO A 185 12.63 -20.39 -0.07
CA PRO A 185 12.92 -20.25 -1.49
C PRO A 185 12.08 -21.13 -2.42
N GLU A 186 11.71 -22.33 -1.97
CA GLU A 186 10.88 -23.26 -2.76
C GLU A 186 9.46 -22.70 -2.93
N GLU A 187 8.88 -22.15 -1.87
CA GLU A 187 7.58 -21.51 -1.91
C GLU A 187 7.61 -20.16 -2.65
N ALA A 188 8.72 -19.45 -2.59
CA ALA A 188 8.93 -18.24 -3.40
C ALA A 188 8.89 -18.58 -4.90
N GLU A 189 9.58 -19.65 -5.32
CA GLU A 189 9.55 -20.14 -6.72
C GLU A 189 8.13 -20.60 -7.11
N ALA A 190 7.44 -21.32 -6.24
CA ALA A 190 6.06 -21.76 -6.47
C ALA A 190 5.11 -20.57 -6.59
N THR A 191 5.29 -19.54 -5.77
CA THR A 191 4.52 -18.28 -5.81
C THR A 191 4.71 -17.58 -7.15
N VAL A 192 5.95 -17.43 -7.62
CA VAL A 192 6.24 -16.85 -8.93
C VAL A 192 5.53 -17.62 -10.04
N LYS A 193 5.64 -18.95 -10.06
CA LYS A 193 4.97 -19.77 -11.06
C LYS A 193 3.45 -19.64 -11.03
N ARG A 194 2.86 -19.51 -9.85
CA ARG A 194 1.41 -19.38 -9.67
C ARG A 194 0.86 -18.05 -10.19
N PHE A 195 1.55 -16.95 -9.98
CA PHE A 195 1.02 -15.61 -10.22
C PHE A 195 1.58 -14.90 -11.47
N LEU A 196 2.66 -15.37 -12.09
CA LEU A 196 3.18 -14.79 -13.34
C LEU A 196 2.36 -15.15 -14.60
N THR A 197 1.45 -16.08 -14.52
CA THR A 197 0.63 -16.57 -15.65
C THR A 197 -0.79 -16.01 -15.65
N VAL A 198 -1.06 -15.02 -14.81
CA VAL A 198 -2.37 -14.39 -14.67
C VAL A 198 -2.39 -13.04 -15.37
#